data_b0afae1c7a6606dbe9829096fc8a032f
#
_entry.id   b0afae1c7a6606dbe9829096fc8a032f
#
_cell.length_a   1.000
_cell.length_b   1.000
_cell.length_c   1.000
_cell.angle_alpha   90.00
_cell.angle_beta   90.00
_cell.angle_gamma   90.00
#
_symmetry.space_group_name_H-M   'P 1'
#
loop_
_entity.id
_entity.type
_entity.pdbx_description
1 polymer ?
#
loop_
_entity_poly.entity_id
_entity_poly.type
_entity_poly.pdbx_seq_one_letter_code
_entity_poly.pdbx_strand_id
1 'polypeptide(L)'
;MVATPISTVPKLSTIAISWEALPEDFILEEEPVENTAQPLIAGALREGLELSGYIQPTMLIAANLGICATMDGKLVIKAPDWFFVQTVLPLSGVTDRRSYTPHLEGEIPRIVMEFCSDPDGKEYSARRTFPPGKWFFYEQILQVPTYVIFDP
;
A
#
# COMPACT_ATOMS: atom_id res chain seq x y z
N MET A 1 -37.25 -22.35 -27.88
CA MET A 1 -36.24 -21.32 -27.58
C MET A 1 -35.83 -21.47 -26.13
N VAL A 2 -34.65 -21.90 -25.87
CA VAL A 2 -34.12 -22.02 -24.51
C VAL A 2 -33.35 -20.75 -24.24
N ALA A 3 -33.82 -19.95 -23.28
CA ALA A 3 -33.14 -18.74 -22.83
C ALA A 3 -31.88 -19.14 -22.05
N THR A 4 -30.72 -18.73 -22.55
CA THR A 4 -29.44 -18.84 -21.83
C THR A 4 -29.45 -17.95 -20.61
N PRO A 5 -29.14 -18.43 -19.40
CA PRO A 5 -29.07 -17.56 -18.22
C PRO A 5 -27.91 -16.59 -18.35
N ILE A 6 -28.23 -15.31 -18.21
CA ILE A 6 -27.25 -14.24 -18.11
C ILE A 6 -26.41 -14.50 -16.87
N SER A 7 -25.13 -14.78 -17.06
CA SER A 7 -24.15 -14.88 -15.99
C SER A 7 -24.08 -13.54 -15.25
N THR A 8 -24.65 -13.50 -14.07
CA THR A 8 -24.48 -12.36 -13.16
C THR A 8 -23.04 -12.28 -12.69
N VAL A 9 -22.30 -11.33 -13.22
CA VAL A 9 -21.00 -10.94 -12.69
C VAL A 9 -21.22 -10.57 -11.21
N PRO A 10 -20.53 -11.20 -10.27
CA PRO A 10 -20.70 -10.84 -8.86
C PRO A 10 -20.28 -9.39 -8.67
N LYS A 11 -21.23 -8.59 -8.22
CA LYS A 11 -21.00 -7.18 -7.86
C LYS A 11 -19.90 -7.12 -6.79
N LEU A 12 -18.86 -6.30 -7.01
CA LEU A 12 -17.85 -5.90 -6.02
C LEU A 12 -18.44 -5.22 -4.76
N SER A 13 -19.74 -5.10 -4.67
CA SER A 13 -20.49 -4.27 -3.72
C SER A 13 -20.66 -4.87 -2.32
N THR A 14 -19.93 -5.93 -1.96
CA THR A 14 -20.12 -6.60 -0.66
C THR A 14 -18.92 -6.52 0.30
N ILE A 15 -17.80 -5.92 -0.10
CA ILE A 15 -16.64 -5.76 0.78
C ILE A 15 -16.74 -4.39 1.46
N ALA A 16 -16.89 -4.38 2.79
CA ALA A 16 -16.86 -3.15 3.57
C ALA A 16 -15.41 -2.75 3.84
N ILE A 17 -15.04 -1.54 3.41
CA ILE A 17 -13.72 -0.96 3.67
C ILE A 17 -13.88 0.18 4.66
N SER A 18 -13.05 0.19 5.70
CA SER A 18 -12.96 1.28 6.67
C SER A 18 -11.49 1.62 6.96
N TRP A 19 -11.29 2.77 7.57
CA TRP A 19 -9.98 3.36 7.79
C TRP A 19 -9.84 3.68 9.28
N GLU A 20 -9.15 2.80 9.99
CA GLU A 20 -9.01 2.87 11.44
C GLU A 20 -7.54 3.00 11.81
N ALA A 21 -7.27 3.74 12.89
CA ALA A 21 -5.91 3.87 13.40
C ALA A 21 -5.38 2.52 13.87
N LEU A 22 -4.10 2.26 13.61
CA LEU A 22 -3.42 1.09 14.14
C LEU A 22 -3.38 1.20 15.68
N PRO A 23 -3.82 0.17 16.42
CA PRO A 23 -3.72 0.17 17.87
C PRO A 23 -2.27 0.39 18.34
N GLU A 24 -2.09 1.13 19.43
CA GLU A 24 -0.75 1.45 19.93
C GLU A 24 0.04 0.21 20.37
N ASP A 25 -0.66 -0.79 20.86
CA ASP A 25 -0.12 -2.08 21.31
C ASP A 25 0.01 -3.13 20.20
N PHE A 26 -0.37 -2.78 18.95
CA PHE A 26 -0.27 -3.71 17.84
C PHE A 26 1.19 -3.98 17.49
N ILE A 27 1.56 -5.26 17.49
CA ILE A 27 2.88 -5.72 17.11
C ILE A 27 2.86 -6.01 15.60
N LEU A 28 3.64 -5.25 14.83
CA LEU A 28 3.86 -5.54 13.42
C LEU A 28 4.77 -6.76 13.32
N GLU A 29 4.32 -7.78 12.60
CA GLU A 29 5.16 -8.92 12.29
C GLU A 29 6.29 -8.47 11.35
N GLU A 30 7.52 -8.76 11.72
CA GLU A 30 8.66 -8.55 10.84
C GLU A 30 8.63 -9.61 9.73
N GLU A 31 8.41 -9.18 8.50
CA GLU A 31 8.70 -10.03 7.34
C GLU A 31 10.18 -9.91 7.00
N PRO A 32 10.97 -10.96 7.23
CA PRO A 32 12.40 -10.90 6.92
C PRO A 32 12.59 -11.17 5.43
N VAL A 33 12.59 -10.14 4.59
CA VAL A 33 13.09 -10.36 3.23
C VAL A 33 13.43 -9.05 2.51
N GLU A 34 14.50 -8.42 2.88
CA GLU A 34 15.11 -7.45 1.97
C GLU A 34 16.39 -8.05 1.39
N ASN A 35 16.58 -7.86 0.10
CA ASN A 35 17.91 -8.04 -0.47
C ASN A 35 18.70 -6.73 -0.36
N THR A 36 19.99 -6.78 -0.59
CA THR A 36 20.88 -5.62 -0.46
C THR A 36 20.59 -4.49 -1.46
N ALA A 37 19.86 -4.76 -2.54
CA ALA A 37 19.50 -3.77 -3.56
C ALA A 37 18.29 -2.92 -3.19
N GLN A 38 17.31 -3.47 -2.46
CA GLN A 38 16.05 -2.77 -2.18
C GLN A 38 16.23 -1.45 -1.40
N PRO A 39 17.02 -1.38 -0.31
CA PRO A 39 17.26 -0.11 0.37
C PRO A 39 17.98 0.92 -0.52
N LEU A 40 18.87 0.47 -1.40
CA LEU A 40 19.60 1.34 -2.33
C LEU A 40 18.65 1.94 -3.38
N ILE A 41 17.74 1.14 -3.92
CA ILE A 41 16.73 1.61 -4.88
C ILE A 41 15.80 2.63 -4.22
N ALA A 42 15.28 2.33 -3.02
CA ALA A 42 14.42 3.23 -2.27
C ALA A 42 15.15 4.55 -1.95
N GLY A 43 16.40 4.49 -1.54
CA GLY A 43 17.25 5.65 -1.28
C GLY A 43 17.47 6.50 -2.54
N ALA A 44 17.75 5.88 -3.67
CA ALA A 44 17.95 6.57 -4.94
C ALA A 44 16.69 7.29 -5.45
N LEU A 45 15.53 6.68 -5.28
CA LEU A 45 14.24 7.32 -5.60
C LEU A 45 14.01 8.58 -4.76
N ARG A 46 14.25 8.49 -3.46
CA ARG A 46 14.13 9.64 -2.56
C ARG A 46 15.13 10.73 -2.92
N GLU A 47 16.39 10.39 -3.07
CA GLU A 47 17.46 11.34 -3.43
C GLU A 47 17.15 12.06 -4.76
N GLY A 48 16.69 11.33 -5.77
CA GLY A 48 16.30 11.91 -7.05
C GLY A 48 15.18 12.94 -6.91
N LEU A 49 14.20 12.69 -6.06
CA LEU A 49 13.12 13.65 -5.78
C LEU A 49 13.62 14.86 -4.98
N GLU A 50 14.52 14.66 -4.02
CA GLU A 50 15.14 15.74 -3.25
C GLU A 50 15.98 16.67 -4.14
N LEU A 51 16.84 16.09 -4.98
CA LEU A 51 17.69 16.84 -5.90
C LEU A 51 16.91 17.61 -6.97
N SER A 52 15.74 17.08 -7.37
CA SER A 52 14.85 17.79 -8.30
C SER A 52 14.09 18.95 -7.67
N GLY A 53 14.17 19.13 -6.35
CA GLY A 53 13.40 20.14 -5.61
C GLY A 53 11.90 19.84 -5.53
N TYR A 54 11.50 18.60 -5.81
CA TYR A 54 10.09 18.21 -5.84
C TYR A 54 9.48 18.01 -4.45
N ILE A 55 10.30 17.62 -3.45
CA ILE A 55 9.82 17.28 -2.11
C ILE A 55 9.38 18.54 -1.36
N GLN A 56 8.18 18.47 -0.77
CA GLN A 56 7.63 19.48 0.11
C GLN A 56 7.31 18.87 1.49
N PRO A 57 7.24 19.69 2.55
CA PRO A 57 6.98 19.21 3.91
C PRO A 57 5.65 18.46 4.09
N THR A 58 4.69 18.68 3.19
CA THR A 58 3.38 18.01 3.19
C THR A 58 3.40 16.62 2.54
N MET A 59 4.49 16.23 1.92
CA MET A 59 4.64 14.96 1.23
C MET A 59 5.16 13.88 2.16
N LEU A 60 4.76 12.63 1.90
CA LEU A 60 5.32 11.45 2.54
C LEU A 60 5.98 10.58 1.48
N ILE A 61 7.27 10.30 1.68
CA ILE A 61 8.02 9.28 0.95
C ILE A 61 8.44 8.25 1.96
N ALA A 62 8.03 7.02 1.78
CA ALA A 62 8.30 5.96 2.73
C ALA A 62 8.75 4.68 2.04
N ALA A 63 9.58 3.93 2.73
CA ALA A 63 10.03 2.59 2.34
C ALA A 63 9.70 1.62 3.48
N ASN A 64 9.15 0.46 3.13
CA ASN A 64 8.79 -0.60 4.09
C ASN A 64 7.88 -0.13 5.24
N LEU A 65 7.07 0.89 5.03
CA LEU A 65 6.10 1.37 5.99
C LEU A 65 4.74 0.72 5.72
N GLY A 66 4.11 0.18 6.76
CA GLY A 66 2.80 -0.46 6.64
C GLY A 66 1.70 0.51 6.26
N ILE A 67 0.98 0.22 5.19
CA ILE A 67 -0.26 0.90 4.82
C ILE A 67 -1.42 0.10 5.37
N CYS A 68 -2.30 0.74 6.14
CA CYS A 68 -3.39 0.11 6.85
C CYS A 68 -4.74 0.40 6.20
N ALA A 69 -5.57 -0.61 6.11
CA ALA A 69 -6.99 -0.52 5.78
C ALA A 69 -7.75 -1.60 6.56
N THR A 70 -9.06 -1.43 6.66
CA THR A 70 -9.92 -2.44 7.28
C THR A 70 -10.87 -3.00 6.23
N MET A 71 -10.80 -4.30 6.03
CA MET A 71 -11.61 -5.06 5.07
C MET A 71 -12.58 -5.97 5.82
N ASP A 72 -13.88 -5.73 5.70
CA ASP A 72 -14.93 -6.45 6.42
C ASP A 72 -14.66 -6.56 7.93
N GLY A 73 -14.26 -5.45 8.55
CA GLY A 73 -13.92 -5.37 9.98
C GLY A 73 -12.58 -6.00 10.37
N LYS A 74 -11.79 -6.47 9.41
CA LYS A 74 -10.48 -7.06 9.65
C LYS A 74 -9.37 -6.14 9.16
N LEU A 75 -8.40 -5.87 10.04
CA LEU A 75 -7.23 -5.06 9.70
C LEU A 75 -6.38 -5.77 8.64
N VAL A 76 -6.03 -5.02 7.60
CA VAL A 76 -5.07 -5.40 6.57
C VAL A 76 -3.92 -4.42 6.61
N ILE A 77 -2.71 -4.94 6.69
CA ILE A 77 -1.47 -4.15 6.61
C ILE A 77 -0.64 -4.71 5.48
N LYS A 78 -0.24 -3.85 4.55
CA LYS A 78 0.73 -4.16 3.51
C LYS A 78 1.84 -3.13 3.55
N ALA A 79 3.08 -3.57 3.64
CA ALA A 79 4.25 -2.71 3.61
C ALA A 79 4.89 -2.80 2.21
N PRO A 80 4.61 -1.86 1.31
CA PRO A 80 5.29 -1.82 0.02
C PRO A 80 6.75 -1.42 0.20
N ASP A 81 7.58 -1.82 -0.76
CA ASP A 81 9.01 -1.47 -0.73
C ASP A 81 9.23 0.04 -0.80
N TRP A 82 8.34 0.75 -1.49
CA TRP A 82 8.36 2.21 -1.57
C TRP A 82 6.99 2.78 -1.93
N PHE A 83 6.65 3.94 -1.36
CA PHE A 83 5.45 4.67 -1.76
C PHE A 83 5.56 6.18 -1.55
N PHE A 84 4.71 6.91 -2.28
CA PHE A 84 4.65 8.35 -2.27
C PHE A 84 3.22 8.85 -2.05
N VAL A 85 3.06 9.77 -1.09
CA VAL A 85 1.81 10.49 -0.82
C VAL A 85 2.03 11.98 -1.01
N GLN A 86 1.16 12.63 -1.79
CA GLN A 86 1.28 14.05 -2.09
C GLN A 86 1.01 14.93 -0.89
N THR A 87 -0.03 14.59 -0.11
CA THR A 87 -0.44 15.40 1.04
C THR A 87 -0.77 14.51 2.23
N VAL A 88 -0.06 14.73 3.31
CA VAL A 88 -0.32 14.08 4.60
C VAL A 88 -0.59 15.13 5.68
N LEU A 89 -1.38 14.74 6.67
CA LEU A 89 -1.62 15.57 7.84
C LEU A 89 -0.37 15.57 8.74
N PRO A 90 -0.09 16.68 9.44
CA PRO A 90 0.99 16.73 10.39
C PRO A 90 0.81 15.70 11.51
N LEU A 91 1.92 15.13 11.96
CA LEU A 91 1.92 14.29 13.16
C LEU A 91 1.71 15.16 14.41
N SER A 92 0.82 14.72 15.30
CA SER A 92 0.66 15.36 16.60
C SER A 92 1.31 14.52 17.70
N GLY A 93 2.32 15.12 18.39
CA GLY A 93 2.94 14.53 19.57
C GLY A 93 3.98 13.44 19.34
N VAL A 94 4.24 13.04 18.08
CA VAL A 94 5.27 12.06 17.71
C VAL A 94 6.09 12.57 16.53
N THR A 95 7.33 12.14 16.42
CA THR A 95 8.24 12.54 15.34
C THR A 95 8.18 11.61 14.13
N ASP A 96 7.86 10.33 14.35
CA ASP A 96 7.93 9.30 13.33
C ASP A 96 6.62 8.54 13.19
N ARG A 97 6.27 8.18 11.94
CA ARG A 97 5.12 7.33 11.65
C ARG A 97 5.50 5.86 11.81
N ARG A 98 4.63 5.11 12.48
CA ARG A 98 4.74 3.63 12.55
C ARG A 98 4.02 2.93 11.40
N SER A 99 3.03 3.60 10.84
CA SER A 99 2.18 3.12 9.76
C SER A 99 1.53 4.30 9.06
N TYR A 100 0.81 4.03 8.00
CA TYR A 100 0.03 5.02 7.28
C TYR A 100 -1.38 4.51 6.99
N THR A 101 -2.39 5.24 7.45
CA THR A 101 -3.80 4.94 7.15
C THR A 101 -4.36 6.04 6.23
N PRO A 102 -4.56 5.74 4.93
CA PRO A 102 -5.17 6.69 4.00
C PRO A 102 -6.54 7.17 4.50
N HIS A 103 -6.93 8.37 4.12
CA HIS A 103 -8.15 9.08 4.51
C HIS A 103 -8.22 9.49 5.99
N LEU A 104 -7.47 8.84 6.86
CA LEU A 104 -7.33 9.24 8.26
C LEU A 104 -6.12 10.15 8.45
N GLU A 105 -4.99 9.83 7.83
CA GLU A 105 -3.71 10.52 8.00
C GLU A 105 -3.32 11.41 6.81
N GLY A 106 -4.10 11.37 5.75
CA GLY A 106 -3.87 12.14 4.53
C GLY A 106 -4.50 11.49 3.30
N GLU A 107 -3.98 11.84 2.14
CA GLU A 107 -4.46 11.31 0.87
C GLU A 107 -4.05 9.84 0.66
N ILE A 108 -4.65 9.19 -0.33
CA ILE A 108 -4.17 7.89 -0.82
C ILE A 108 -2.78 8.05 -1.46
N PRO A 109 -1.90 7.06 -1.37
CA PRO A 109 -0.64 7.10 -2.10
C PRO A 109 -0.88 7.29 -3.59
N ARG A 110 -0.10 8.14 -4.23
CA ARG A 110 -0.13 8.33 -5.69
C ARG A 110 0.65 7.26 -6.43
N ILE A 111 1.71 6.79 -5.81
CA ILE A 111 2.57 5.75 -6.35
C ILE A 111 2.86 4.76 -5.24
N VAL A 112 2.70 3.48 -5.55
CA VAL A 112 3.18 2.37 -4.73
C VAL A 112 4.08 1.51 -5.60
N MET A 113 5.24 1.14 -5.08
CA MET A 113 6.22 0.30 -5.78
C MET A 113 6.57 -0.93 -4.96
N GLU A 114 6.65 -2.06 -5.65
CA GLU A 114 7.23 -3.29 -5.14
C GLU A 114 8.45 -3.65 -5.99
N PHE A 115 9.52 -4.04 -5.32
CA PHE A 115 10.75 -4.49 -5.98
C PHE A 115 10.76 -6.01 -5.94
N CYS A 116 10.67 -6.65 -7.10
CA CYS A 116 10.66 -8.12 -7.17
C CYS A 116 11.96 -8.69 -6.63
N SER A 117 11.84 -9.51 -5.60
CA SER A 117 12.97 -10.24 -5.00
C SER A 117 12.69 -11.73 -4.87
N ASP A 118 11.45 -12.13 -5.06
CA ASP A 118 10.98 -13.48 -4.78
C ASP A 118 10.36 -14.11 -6.05
N PRO A 119 10.75 -15.35 -6.42
CA PRO A 119 10.15 -16.06 -7.54
C PRO A 119 8.65 -16.36 -7.33
N ASP A 120 8.12 -16.23 -6.13
CA ASP A 120 6.72 -16.53 -5.81
C ASP A 120 5.70 -15.53 -6.40
N GLY A 121 6.15 -14.37 -6.89
CA GLY A 121 5.29 -13.41 -7.59
C GLY A 121 4.15 -12.85 -6.73
N LYS A 122 4.36 -12.70 -5.42
CA LYS A 122 3.34 -12.18 -4.48
C LYS A 122 2.84 -10.79 -4.84
N GLU A 123 3.66 -9.99 -5.50
CA GLU A 123 3.37 -8.64 -5.98
C GLU A 123 2.23 -8.64 -6.99
N TYR A 124 2.09 -9.71 -7.77
CA TYR A 124 1.04 -9.90 -8.78
C TYR A 124 -0.25 -10.50 -8.23
N SER A 125 -0.33 -10.82 -6.94
CA SER A 125 -1.50 -11.48 -6.38
C SER A 125 -2.72 -10.57 -6.37
N ALA A 126 -3.72 -10.92 -7.15
CA ALA A 126 -5.04 -10.26 -7.22
C ALA A 126 -6.09 -10.96 -6.35
N ARG A 127 -5.67 -11.74 -5.34
CA ARG A 127 -6.58 -12.45 -4.44
C ARG A 127 -7.50 -11.47 -3.70
N ARG A 128 -8.81 -11.72 -3.77
CA ARG A 128 -9.85 -10.87 -3.17
C ARG A 128 -10.26 -11.29 -1.77
N THR A 129 -9.98 -12.56 -1.39
CA THR A 129 -10.31 -13.07 -0.07
C THR A 129 -9.27 -12.64 0.96
N PHE A 130 -9.69 -12.57 2.22
CA PHE A 130 -8.79 -12.21 3.32
C PHE A 130 -7.74 -13.32 3.61
N PRO A 131 -6.46 -12.98 3.81
CA PRO A 131 -5.86 -11.69 3.54
C PRO A 131 -5.76 -11.41 2.03
N PRO A 132 -6.05 -10.19 1.58
CA PRO A 132 -6.05 -9.87 0.15
C PRO A 132 -4.64 -9.93 -0.44
N GLY A 133 -4.54 -10.18 -1.74
CA GLY A 133 -3.29 -10.05 -2.46
C GLY A 133 -2.84 -8.60 -2.60
N LYS A 134 -1.54 -8.36 -2.81
CA LYS A 134 -0.96 -7.01 -2.92
C LYS A 134 -1.59 -6.22 -4.06
N TRP A 135 -1.73 -6.80 -5.24
CA TRP A 135 -2.36 -6.12 -6.39
C TRP A 135 -3.80 -5.67 -6.07
N PHE A 136 -4.61 -6.59 -5.54
CA PHE A 136 -5.99 -6.26 -5.17
C PHE A 136 -6.03 -5.17 -4.08
N PHE A 137 -5.16 -5.23 -3.09
CA PHE A 137 -5.08 -4.26 -2.02
C PHE A 137 -4.74 -2.86 -2.55
N TYR A 138 -3.68 -2.73 -3.35
CA TYR A 138 -3.25 -1.42 -3.84
C TYR A 138 -4.19 -0.85 -4.89
N GLU A 139 -4.67 -1.67 -5.81
CA GLU A 139 -5.48 -1.19 -6.93
C GLU A 139 -6.96 -1.03 -6.57
N GLN A 140 -7.54 -2.00 -5.86
CA GLN A 140 -8.98 -2.03 -5.60
C GLN A 140 -9.39 -1.48 -4.23
N ILE A 141 -8.61 -1.74 -3.19
CA ILE A 141 -8.92 -1.26 -1.83
C ILE A 141 -8.42 0.16 -1.65
N LEU A 142 -7.14 0.42 -1.88
CA LEU A 142 -6.56 1.76 -1.75
C LEU A 142 -6.91 2.65 -2.94
N GLN A 143 -7.11 2.07 -4.11
CA GLN A 143 -7.33 2.78 -5.38
C GLN A 143 -6.16 3.70 -5.74
N VAL A 144 -4.94 3.22 -5.57
CA VAL A 144 -3.75 3.99 -5.96
C VAL A 144 -3.73 4.21 -7.48
N PRO A 145 -3.42 5.42 -7.96
CA PRO A 145 -3.38 5.71 -9.39
C PRO A 145 -2.29 4.93 -10.12
N THR A 146 -1.18 4.63 -9.44
CA THR A 146 -0.02 3.97 -10.05
C THR A 146 0.55 2.92 -9.11
N TYR A 147 0.46 1.67 -9.50
CA TYR A 147 1.15 0.55 -8.86
C TYR A 147 2.25 0.04 -9.78
N VAL A 148 3.48 0.09 -9.32
CA VAL A 148 4.67 -0.29 -10.08
C VAL A 148 5.26 -1.56 -9.48
N ILE A 149 5.49 -2.55 -10.33
CA ILE A 149 6.27 -3.74 -9.99
C ILE A 149 7.59 -3.61 -10.77
N PHE A 150 8.68 -3.44 -10.04
CA PHE A 150 10.01 -3.30 -10.60
C PHE A 150 10.78 -4.59 -10.44
N ASP A 151 11.19 -5.16 -11.56
CA ASP A 151 12.00 -6.37 -11.65
C ASP A 151 13.38 -5.96 -12.21
N PRO A 152 14.41 -5.86 -11.34
CA PRO A 152 15.74 -5.43 -11.72
C PRO A 152 16.52 -6.42 -12.56
#